data_14dccdb819df351b47c5435b86333dde
#
_entry.id   14dccdb819df351b47c5435b86333dde
#
_cell.length_a   1.000
_cell.length_b   1.000
_cell.length_c   1.000
_cell.angle_alpha   90.00
_cell.angle_beta   90.00
_cell.angle_gamma   90.00
#
_symmetry.space_group_name_H-M   'P 1'
#
loop_
_entity.id
_entity.type
_entity.pdbx_description
1 polymer ?
#
loop_
_entity_poly.entity_id
_entity_poly.type
_entity_poly.pdbx_seq_one_letter_code
_entity_poly.pdbx_strand_id
1 'polypeptide(L)'
;MKNKRAALLTTILFYSFVLTAQVQVSKEPRHKKVLENKYIRLLDVEIPPGDTSLFHIHSTPSVFVHFTNTVVCSQIKWKAWETGKNTQGNASYRSFVNDTLVHRVSNCDTVPFHVTDVEILSSYKPTTQLNPLPFAVLFENEKAFAYRLSSSSFNDQIISGRGPMVAELVAGSEVTINNKKGKKLSQLKAGKYVYIKPDTEFYFSATGDEKINMVLFEIK
;
A
#
# COMPACT_ATOMS: atom_id res chain seq x y z
N MET A 1 -2.82 -70.31 -38.99
CA MET A 1 -2.32 -69.67 -37.74
C MET A 1 -2.40 -68.15 -37.87
N LYS A 2 -3.36 -67.50 -37.19
CA LYS A 2 -3.56 -66.07 -37.26
C LYS A 2 -2.96 -65.40 -35.99
N ASN A 3 -1.87 -64.66 -36.16
CA ASN A 3 -1.25 -63.90 -35.08
C ASN A 3 -2.11 -62.66 -34.75
N LYS A 4 -2.73 -62.62 -33.56
CA LYS A 4 -3.37 -61.46 -33.00
C LYS A 4 -2.31 -60.60 -32.33
N ARG A 5 -1.98 -59.44 -32.91
CA ARG A 5 -1.15 -58.42 -32.26
C ARG A 5 -2.08 -57.63 -31.34
N ALA A 6 -1.90 -57.72 -30.03
CA ALA A 6 -2.54 -56.91 -29.02
C ALA A 6 -1.86 -55.51 -29.04
N ALA A 7 -2.60 -54.46 -29.39
CA ALA A 7 -2.15 -53.09 -29.26
C ALA A 7 -2.40 -52.63 -27.81
N LEU A 8 -1.35 -52.41 -27.06
CA LEU A 8 -1.38 -51.84 -25.72
C LEU A 8 -1.53 -50.33 -25.84
N LEU A 9 -2.75 -49.83 -25.64
CA LEU A 9 -3.02 -48.37 -25.57
C LEU A 9 -2.57 -47.86 -24.20
N THR A 10 -1.41 -47.21 -24.13
CA THR A 10 -0.92 -46.56 -22.93
C THR A 10 -1.58 -45.19 -22.84
N THR A 11 -2.64 -45.07 -22.06
CA THR A 11 -3.28 -43.79 -21.74
C THR A 11 -2.42 -43.01 -20.76
N ILE A 12 -1.66 -42.06 -21.26
CA ILE A 12 -0.89 -41.12 -20.42
C ILE A 12 -1.90 -40.12 -19.88
N LEU A 13 -2.29 -40.28 -18.61
CA LEU A 13 -3.04 -39.25 -17.86
C LEU A 13 -2.08 -38.07 -17.59
N PHE A 14 -2.21 -37.00 -18.37
CA PHE A 14 -1.63 -35.73 -18.04
C PHE A 14 -2.39 -35.17 -16.83
N TYR A 15 -1.90 -35.42 -15.62
CA TYR A 15 -2.25 -34.61 -14.46
C TYR A 15 -1.65 -33.22 -14.67
N SER A 16 -2.47 -32.29 -15.16
CA SER A 16 -2.15 -30.87 -15.12
C SER A 16 -2.09 -30.45 -13.65
N PHE A 17 -0.91 -30.51 -13.04
CA PHE A 17 -0.64 -29.81 -11.81
C PHE A 17 -0.83 -28.32 -12.15
N VAL A 18 -1.96 -27.76 -11.78
CA VAL A 18 -2.12 -26.32 -11.66
C VAL A 18 -1.18 -25.91 -10.53
N LEU A 19 0.08 -25.69 -10.89
CA LEU A 19 1.02 -24.97 -10.03
C LEU A 19 0.35 -23.61 -9.80
N THR A 20 -0.28 -23.43 -8.64
CA THR A 20 -0.68 -22.11 -8.18
C THR A 20 0.62 -21.33 -7.95
N ALA A 21 1.15 -20.77 -9.04
CA ALA A 21 2.34 -19.97 -9.01
C ALA A 21 2.03 -18.77 -8.12
N GLN A 22 2.78 -18.66 -7.04
CA GLN A 22 2.73 -17.43 -6.24
C GLN A 22 3.23 -16.28 -7.11
N VAL A 23 2.47 -15.21 -7.14
CA VAL A 23 2.80 -14.04 -7.94
C VAL A 23 3.52 -12.98 -7.08
N GLN A 24 4.28 -12.10 -7.69
CA GLN A 24 4.75 -10.91 -7.01
C GLN A 24 3.54 -10.06 -6.61
N VAL A 25 3.59 -9.39 -5.46
CA VAL A 25 2.49 -8.56 -4.96
C VAL A 25 2.00 -7.58 -6.03
N SER A 26 2.90 -6.97 -6.78
CA SER A 26 2.58 -6.05 -7.89
C SER A 26 1.93 -6.71 -9.13
N LYS A 27 1.75 -8.02 -9.12
CA LYS A 27 1.07 -8.81 -10.17
C LYS A 27 -0.20 -9.50 -9.66
N GLU A 28 -0.51 -9.36 -8.39
CA GLU A 28 -1.74 -9.86 -7.80
C GLU A 28 -2.93 -8.99 -8.30
N PRO A 29 -4.00 -9.59 -8.85
CA PRO A 29 -5.09 -8.82 -9.50
C PRO A 29 -5.79 -7.78 -8.62
N ARG A 30 -5.87 -7.98 -7.30
CA ARG A 30 -6.49 -7.04 -6.35
C ARG A 30 -5.53 -5.93 -5.89
N HIS A 31 -4.26 -6.02 -6.28
CA HIS A 31 -3.22 -5.04 -6.01
C HIS A 31 -2.97 -4.19 -7.25
N LYS A 32 -3.87 -3.23 -7.49
CA LYS A 32 -3.80 -2.39 -8.68
C LYS A 32 -2.61 -1.43 -8.60
N LYS A 33 -1.61 -1.64 -9.45
CA LYS A 33 -0.50 -0.69 -9.58
C LYS A 33 -1.01 0.63 -10.18
N VAL A 34 -0.97 1.70 -9.41
CA VAL A 34 -1.47 3.03 -9.79
C VAL A 34 -0.34 4.02 -10.05
N LEU A 35 0.83 3.80 -9.47
CA LEU A 35 2.03 4.61 -9.68
C LEU A 35 3.27 3.74 -9.56
N GLU A 36 4.25 4.00 -10.41
CA GLU A 36 5.61 3.49 -10.24
C GLU A 36 6.61 4.54 -10.73
N ASN A 37 7.62 4.79 -9.93
CA ASN A 37 8.75 5.64 -10.27
C ASN A 37 10.04 5.09 -9.64
N LYS A 38 11.16 5.81 -9.71
CA LYS A 38 12.42 5.32 -9.16
C LYS A 38 12.42 5.10 -7.64
N TYR A 39 11.49 5.72 -6.89
CA TYR A 39 11.47 5.66 -5.43
C TYR A 39 10.44 4.69 -4.88
N ILE A 40 9.26 4.66 -5.48
CA ILE A 40 8.14 3.87 -4.98
C ILE A 40 7.36 3.18 -6.08
N ARG A 41 6.68 2.09 -5.69
CA ARG A 41 5.54 1.52 -6.40
C ARG A 41 4.34 1.56 -5.46
N LEU A 42 3.26 2.24 -5.87
CA LEU A 42 2.02 2.32 -5.11
C LEU A 42 1.00 1.35 -5.69
N LEU A 43 0.57 0.44 -4.86
CA LEU A 43 -0.48 -0.52 -5.14
C LEU A 43 -1.73 -0.10 -4.36
N ASP A 44 -2.83 0.07 -5.06
CA ASP A 44 -4.16 0.30 -4.49
C ASP A 44 -4.86 -1.06 -4.37
N VAL A 45 -5.11 -1.48 -3.16
CA VAL A 45 -5.58 -2.84 -2.84
C VAL A 45 -7.02 -2.79 -2.39
N GLU A 46 -7.91 -3.36 -3.19
CA GLU A 46 -9.31 -3.51 -2.84
C GLU A 46 -9.71 -4.98 -2.92
N ILE A 47 -10.25 -5.51 -1.81
CA ILE A 47 -10.80 -6.87 -1.74
C ILE A 47 -12.27 -6.76 -1.31
N PRO A 48 -13.23 -7.03 -2.21
CA PRO A 48 -14.65 -7.06 -1.87
C PRO A 48 -14.99 -8.08 -0.77
N PRO A 49 -16.11 -7.90 -0.05
CA PRO A 49 -16.59 -8.89 0.93
C PRO A 49 -16.61 -10.32 0.37
N GLY A 50 -16.01 -11.26 1.10
CA GLY A 50 -15.94 -12.66 0.74
C GLY A 50 -14.94 -13.04 -0.36
N ASP A 51 -14.28 -12.06 -0.99
CA ASP A 51 -13.24 -12.33 -2.00
C ASP A 51 -11.88 -12.60 -1.36
N THR A 52 -10.99 -13.25 -2.10
CA THR A 52 -9.68 -13.69 -1.62
C THR A 52 -8.62 -13.43 -2.68
N SER A 53 -7.49 -12.82 -2.27
CA SER A 53 -6.33 -12.64 -3.15
C SER A 53 -5.66 -13.97 -3.49
N LEU A 54 -4.89 -13.99 -4.55
CA LEU A 54 -3.95 -15.08 -4.83
C LEU A 54 -2.84 -15.13 -3.76
N PHE A 55 -2.15 -16.28 -3.63
CA PHE A 55 -0.88 -16.28 -2.91
C PHE A 55 0.11 -15.37 -3.62
N HIS A 56 0.59 -14.36 -2.91
CA HIS A 56 1.53 -13.39 -3.45
C HIS A 56 2.72 -13.18 -2.50
N ILE A 57 3.79 -12.62 -3.05
CA ILE A 57 5.07 -12.46 -2.39
C ILE A 57 5.31 -10.98 -2.13
N HIS A 58 5.54 -10.62 -0.86
CA HIS A 58 6.17 -9.36 -0.49
C HIS A 58 7.66 -9.60 -0.23
N SER A 59 8.50 -8.86 -0.91
CA SER A 59 9.95 -8.91 -0.79
C SER A 59 10.63 -7.53 -0.82
N THR A 60 9.82 -6.49 -0.91
CA THR A 60 10.25 -5.09 -0.96
C THR A 60 9.75 -4.38 0.30
N PRO A 61 10.58 -3.52 0.95
CA PRO A 61 10.11 -2.71 2.07
C PRO A 61 8.85 -1.92 1.70
N SER A 62 7.83 -1.99 2.53
CA SER A 62 6.52 -1.41 2.22
C SER A 62 5.93 -0.64 3.39
N VAL A 63 5.21 0.44 3.07
CA VAL A 63 4.31 1.16 3.97
C VAL A 63 2.88 0.82 3.59
N PHE A 64 2.07 0.47 4.61
CA PHE A 64 0.65 0.16 4.46
C PHE A 64 -0.18 1.22 5.17
N VAL A 65 -1.25 1.69 4.52
CA VAL A 65 -2.23 2.60 5.12
C VAL A 65 -3.64 2.08 4.87
N HIS A 66 -4.39 1.82 5.94
CA HIS A 66 -5.74 1.26 5.85
C HIS A 66 -6.80 2.35 5.72
N PHE A 67 -7.65 2.25 4.69
CA PHE A 67 -8.76 3.18 4.45
C PHE A 67 -10.08 2.75 5.09
N THR A 68 -10.21 1.49 5.48
CA THR A 68 -11.45 0.94 6.05
C THR A 68 -11.19 0.22 7.37
N ASN A 69 -12.21 0.21 8.24
CA ASN A 69 -12.28 -0.71 9.37
C ASN A 69 -12.79 -2.04 8.84
N THR A 70 -11.98 -3.09 8.90
CA THR A 70 -12.31 -4.37 8.25
C THR A 70 -11.75 -5.55 9.03
N VAL A 71 -12.48 -6.64 9.05
CA VAL A 71 -11.96 -7.94 9.52
C VAL A 71 -11.41 -8.70 8.31
N VAL A 72 -10.13 -9.03 8.36
CA VAL A 72 -9.47 -9.82 7.32
C VAL A 72 -9.01 -11.16 7.86
N CYS A 73 -9.05 -12.17 7.01
CA CYS A 73 -8.46 -13.46 7.24
C CYS A 73 -7.19 -13.55 6.38
N SER A 74 -6.04 -13.75 6.99
CA SER A 74 -4.77 -13.91 6.29
C SER A 74 -4.26 -15.33 6.43
N GLN A 75 -3.69 -15.86 5.37
CA GLN A 75 -3.04 -17.17 5.39
C GLN A 75 -1.62 -17.07 4.84
N ILE A 76 -0.64 -17.27 5.70
CA ILE A 76 0.73 -17.51 5.27
C ILE A 76 0.75 -18.89 4.60
N LYS A 77 1.47 -19.01 3.50
CA LYS A 77 1.56 -20.27 2.74
C LYS A 77 1.99 -21.41 3.68
N TRP A 78 1.23 -22.49 3.65
CA TRP A 78 1.40 -23.70 4.48
C TRP A 78 1.04 -23.54 5.97
N LYS A 79 0.45 -22.40 6.39
CA LYS A 79 -0.05 -22.19 7.75
C LYS A 79 -1.57 -22.13 7.79
N ALA A 80 -2.14 -22.18 8.99
CA ALA A 80 -3.56 -21.97 9.21
C ALA A 80 -3.96 -20.52 8.87
N TRP A 81 -5.25 -20.28 8.66
CA TRP A 81 -5.81 -18.96 8.57
C TRP A 81 -5.78 -18.26 9.93
N GLU A 82 -5.44 -17.00 9.91
CA GLU A 82 -5.47 -16.10 11.06
C GLU A 82 -6.42 -14.95 10.78
N THR A 83 -7.23 -14.56 11.76
CA THR A 83 -8.16 -13.44 11.63
C THR A 83 -7.58 -12.22 12.33
N GLY A 84 -7.62 -11.08 11.66
CA GLY A 84 -7.17 -9.80 12.20
C GLY A 84 -8.18 -8.69 11.94
N LYS A 85 -8.14 -7.64 12.77
CA LYS A 85 -8.91 -6.41 12.57
C LYS A 85 -8.00 -5.31 12.08
N ASN A 86 -8.39 -4.68 10.96
CA ASN A 86 -7.73 -3.47 10.49
C ASN A 86 -8.51 -2.24 10.97
N THR A 87 -7.77 -1.23 11.37
CA THR A 87 -8.35 0.06 11.81
C THR A 87 -8.08 1.11 10.76
N GLN A 88 -9.13 1.83 10.38
CA GLN A 88 -9.05 2.94 9.46
C GLN A 88 -7.99 3.96 9.93
N GLY A 89 -7.11 4.36 9.01
CA GLY A 89 -6.00 5.27 9.27
C GLY A 89 -4.81 4.61 9.96
N ASN A 90 -4.84 3.32 10.30
CA ASN A 90 -3.63 2.65 10.75
C ASN A 90 -2.59 2.66 9.63
N ALA A 91 -1.35 3.04 10.01
CA ALA A 91 -0.20 3.02 9.12
C ALA A 91 0.89 2.15 9.72
N SER A 92 1.50 1.31 8.91
CA SER A 92 2.56 0.40 9.34
C SER A 92 3.65 0.26 8.28
N TYR A 93 4.83 -0.15 8.71
CA TYR A 93 5.95 -0.46 7.84
C TYR A 93 6.40 -1.91 8.06
N ARG A 94 6.78 -2.56 6.98
CA ARG A 94 7.44 -3.86 7.04
C ARG A 94 8.59 -3.93 6.03
N SER A 95 9.75 -4.41 6.50
CA SER A 95 10.97 -4.45 5.70
C SER A 95 10.93 -5.50 4.59
N PHE A 96 10.46 -6.73 4.87
CA PHE A 96 10.47 -7.89 3.98
C PHE A 96 11.85 -8.30 3.40
N VAL A 97 12.93 -7.58 3.68
CA VAL A 97 14.24 -7.84 3.09
C VAL A 97 14.82 -9.18 3.53
N ASN A 98 14.71 -9.48 4.83
CA ASN A 98 15.22 -10.72 5.42
C ASN A 98 14.09 -11.70 5.80
N ASP A 99 12.85 -11.32 5.63
CA ASP A 99 11.66 -12.10 5.99
C ASP A 99 10.59 -11.92 4.91
N THR A 100 10.84 -12.49 3.75
CA THR A 100 9.90 -12.50 2.63
C THR A 100 8.59 -13.16 3.05
N LEU A 101 7.48 -12.46 2.85
CA LEU A 101 6.15 -12.97 3.18
C LEU A 101 5.46 -13.53 1.95
N VAL A 102 5.07 -14.81 2.02
CA VAL A 102 4.17 -15.42 1.03
C VAL A 102 2.84 -15.67 1.70
N HIS A 103 1.83 -14.92 1.32
CA HIS A 103 0.50 -15.03 1.91
C HIS A 103 -0.62 -14.76 0.90
N ARG A 104 -1.84 -14.98 1.35
CA ARG A 104 -3.07 -14.50 0.71
C ARG A 104 -3.98 -13.90 1.77
N VAL A 105 -4.85 -12.99 1.34
CA VAL A 105 -5.79 -12.28 2.21
C VAL A 105 -7.20 -12.48 1.70
N SER A 106 -8.11 -12.81 2.60
CA SER A 106 -9.55 -12.85 2.34
C SER A 106 -10.22 -11.74 3.15
N ASN A 107 -11.17 -11.05 2.53
CA ASN A 107 -12.04 -10.14 3.25
C ASN A 107 -13.13 -10.94 3.98
N CYS A 108 -13.05 -11.02 5.29
CA CYS A 108 -13.96 -11.74 6.18
C CYS A 108 -15.04 -10.83 6.79
N ASP A 109 -15.20 -9.61 6.23
CA ASP A 109 -16.16 -8.61 6.66
C ASP A 109 -17.23 -8.35 5.58
N THR A 110 -18.19 -7.50 5.91
CA THR A 110 -19.23 -6.98 4.99
C THR A 110 -18.83 -5.65 4.35
N VAL A 111 -17.78 -5.02 4.83
CA VAL A 111 -17.20 -3.78 4.31
C VAL A 111 -16.03 -4.12 3.39
N PRO A 112 -15.83 -3.45 2.23
CA PRO A 112 -14.66 -3.67 1.40
C PRO A 112 -13.36 -3.43 2.18
N PHE A 113 -12.40 -4.34 2.06
CA PHE A 113 -11.05 -4.11 2.54
C PHE A 113 -10.33 -3.20 1.55
N HIS A 114 -9.87 -2.04 2.03
CA HIS A 114 -9.14 -1.08 1.23
C HIS A 114 -7.87 -0.64 1.98
N VAL A 115 -6.73 -0.84 1.35
CA VAL A 115 -5.40 -0.48 1.85
C VAL A 115 -4.50 -0.07 0.69
N THR A 116 -3.60 0.87 0.91
CA THR A 116 -2.45 1.07 0.02
C THR A 116 -1.28 0.22 0.50
N ASP A 117 -0.58 -0.40 -0.45
CA ASP A 117 0.74 -1.01 -0.26
C ASP A 117 1.75 -0.20 -1.08
N VAL A 118 2.59 0.55 -0.40
CA VAL A 118 3.59 1.39 -1.05
C VAL A 118 4.97 0.79 -0.88
N GLU A 119 5.41 0.07 -1.89
CA GLU A 119 6.74 -0.52 -1.96
C GLU A 119 7.81 0.58 -2.13
N ILE A 120 8.83 0.56 -1.28
CA ILE A 120 9.98 1.48 -1.34
C ILE A 120 11.06 0.86 -2.21
N LEU A 121 11.21 1.34 -3.44
CA LEU A 121 12.13 0.78 -4.44
C LEU A 121 13.56 1.30 -4.28
N SER A 122 13.73 2.54 -3.81
CA SER A 122 15.04 3.11 -3.50
C SER A 122 14.96 4.19 -2.43
N SER A 123 16.07 4.40 -1.72
CA SER A 123 16.21 5.50 -0.77
C SER A 123 16.38 6.83 -1.50
N TYR A 124 15.90 7.89 -0.87
CA TYR A 124 16.22 9.26 -1.25
C TYR A 124 17.55 9.66 -0.61
N LYS A 125 18.36 10.44 -1.32
CA LYS A 125 19.61 10.99 -0.79
C LYS A 125 19.46 12.51 -0.66
N PRO A 126 19.07 13.01 0.51
CA PRO A 126 18.91 14.44 0.73
C PRO A 126 20.28 15.14 0.74
N THR A 127 20.30 16.42 0.37
CA THR A 127 21.49 17.25 0.49
C THR A 127 21.77 17.64 1.94
N THR A 128 20.77 17.63 2.79
CA THR A 128 20.84 17.90 4.24
C THR A 128 20.10 16.81 5.00
N GLN A 129 20.49 16.60 6.26
CA GLN A 129 19.80 15.63 7.10
C GLN A 129 18.30 15.98 7.23
N LEU A 130 17.44 14.97 6.98
CA LEU A 130 15.99 15.11 7.18
C LEU A 130 15.68 14.97 8.67
N ASN A 131 15.17 16.04 9.27
CA ASN A 131 14.57 16.00 10.60
C ASN A 131 13.06 15.73 10.48
N PRO A 132 12.40 15.12 11.50
CA PRO A 132 10.96 14.98 11.50
C PRO A 132 10.23 16.29 11.25
N LEU A 133 9.13 16.23 10.50
CA LEU A 133 8.21 17.36 10.35
C LEU A 133 7.46 17.62 11.67
N PRO A 134 6.94 18.84 11.90
CA PRO A 134 6.22 19.19 13.13
C PRO A 134 4.79 18.61 13.18
N PHE A 135 4.66 17.34 12.80
CA PHE A 135 3.41 16.59 12.85
C PHE A 135 3.54 15.42 13.83
N ALA A 136 2.41 14.87 14.25
CA ALA A 136 2.41 13.69 15.10
C ALA A 136 3.05 12.48 14.36
N VAL A 137 4.19 12.02 14.84
CA VAL A 137 4.92 10.89 14.26
C VAL A 137 4.18 9.59 14.57
N LEU A 138 3.85 8.82 13.53
CA LEU A 138 3.31 7.47 13.64
C LEU A 138 4.42 6.44 13.79
N PHE A 139 5.43 6.55 12.96
CA PHE A 139 6.68 5.80 13.07
C PHE A 139 7.82 6.51 12.32
N GLU A 140 9.02 6.16 12.71
CA GLU A 140 10.27 6.48 12.03
C GLU A 140 11.13 5.22 11.96
N ASN A 141 11.75 4.99 10.81
CA ASN A 141 12.73 3.93 10.61
C ASN A 141 13.80 4.37 9.58
N GLU A 142 14.63 3.42 9.16
CA GLU A 142 15.72 3.69 8.21
C GLU A 142 15.25 4.05 6.80
N LYS A 143 13.98 3.79 6.46
CA LYS A 143 13.42 4.01 5.10
C LYS A 143 12.43 5.15 5.02
N ALA A 144 11.72 5.44 6.11
CA ALA A 144 10.63 6.40 6.05
C ALA A 144 10.34 7.07 7.40
N PHE A 145 9.77 8.28 7.30
CA PHE A 145 8.94 8.89 8.35
C PHE A 145 7.48 8.71 7.98
N ALA A 146 6.61 8.46 8.95
CA ALA A 146 5.16 8.54 8.77
C ALA A 146 4.54 9.44 9.83
N TYR A 147 3.59 10.25 9.41
CA TYR A 147 2.94 11.28 10.23
C TYR A 147 1.44 11.16 10.16
N ARG A 148 0.78 11.52 11.27
CA ARG A 148 -0.65 11.80 11.34
C ARG A 148 -0.89 13.28 11.23
N LEU A 149 -1.75 13.68 10.29
CA LEU A 149 -2.24 15.02 10.15
C LEU A 149 -3.74 15.07 10.47
N SER A 150 -4.11 16.05 11.26
CA SER A 150 -5.50 16.39 11.61
C SER A 150 -5.80 17.82 11.17
N SER A 151 -7.04 18.28 11.35
CA SER A 151 -7.43 19.66 10.99
C SER A 151 -6.53 20.72 11.60
N SER A 152 -6.03 20.50 12.82
CA SER A 152 -5.09 21.42 13.49
C SER A 152 -3.67 21.43 12.91
N SER A 153 -3.35 20.49 12.02
CA SER A 153 -2.05 20.43 11.36
C SER A 153 -1.91 21.37 10.16
N PHE A 154 -3.03 21.97 9.72
CA PHE A 154 -3.07 22.82 8.53
C PHE A 154 -2.96 24.29 8.94
N ASN A 155 -1.75 24.83 8.88
CA ASN A 155 -1.40 26.20 9.28
C ASN A 155 -0.64 26.94 8.18
N ASP A 156 -0.82 26.55 6.92
CA ASP A 156 -0.14 27.09 5.74
C ASP A 156 1.39 27.06 5.82
N GLN A 157 1.95 26.23 6.72
CA GLN A 157 3.39 26.05 6.83
C GLN A 157 3.95 25.40 5.55
N ILE A 158 4.90 26.09 4.92
CA ILE A 158 5.56 25.58 3.72
C ILE A 158 6.50 24.43 4.10
N ILE A 159 6.31 23.30 3.45
CA ILE A 159 7.19 22.14 3.49
C ILE A 159 8.10 22.22 2.27
N SER A 160 9.42 22.16 2.48
CA SER A 160 10.43 22.27 1.41
C SER A 160 11.69 21.48 1.74
N GLY A 161 12.51 21.18 0.72
CA GLY A 161 13.77 20.44 0.88
C GLY A 161 13.56 19.02 1.42
N ARG A 162 12.50 18.34 1.01
CA ARG A 162 12.08 17.04 1.53
C ARG A 162 12.20 15.94 0.48
N GLY A 163 12.23 14.70 0.95
CA GLY A 163 12.18 13.51 0.11
C GLY A 163 10.85 13.32 -0.61
N PRO A 164 10.74 12.27 -1.42
CA PRO A 164 9.47 11.90 -2.02
C PRO A 164 8.46 11.53 -0.93
N MET A 165 7.22 11.99 -1.08
CA MET A 165 6.16 11.75 -0.11
C MET A 165 4.92 11.15 -0.75
N VAL A 166 4.12 10.45 0.05
CA VAL A 166 2.75 10.10 -0.29
C VAL A 166 1.84 10.64 0.80
N ALA A 167 0.83 11.41 0.40
CA ALA A 167 -0.21 11.91 1.26
C ALA A 167 -1.50 11.13 0.99
N GLU A 168 -2.13 10.60 2.02
CA GLU A 168 -3.30 9.73 1.96
C GLU A 168 -4.40 10.25 2.87
N LEU A 169 -5.48 10.78 2.28
CA LEU A 169 -6.63 11.26 3.04
C LEU A 169 -7.55 10.09 3.36
N VAL A 170 -7.49 9.63 4.59
CA VAL A 170 -8.25 8.47 5.06
C VAL A 170 -9.73 8.83 5.28
N ALA A 171 -9.99 9.97 5.91
CA ALA A 171 -11.35 10.44 6.19
C ALA A 171 -11.37 11.97 6.38
N GLY A 172 -12.54 12.57 6.26
CA GLY A 172 -12.79 13.98 6.53
C GLY A 172 -12.93 14.83 5.27
N SER A 173 -12.90 16.15 5.47
CA SER A 173 -13.02 17.14 4.42
C SER A 173 -11.88 17.07 3.40
N GLU A 174 -12.13 17.60 2.21
CA GLU A 174 -11.10 17.68 1.17
C GLU A 174 -9.87 18.45 1.61
N VAL A 175 -8.70 17.94 1.24
CA VAL A 175 -7.40 18.59 1.49
C VAL A 175 -6.80 19.01 0.16
N THR A 176 -6.41 20.28 0.07
CA THR A 176 -5.71 20.84 -1.09
C THR A 176 -4.22 20.93 -0.80
N ILE A 177 -3.43 20.53 -1.77
CA ILE A 177 -1.98 20.72 -1.77
C ILE A 177 -1.69 21.92 -2.65
N ASN A 178 -1.11 22.96 -2.08
CA ASN A 178 -0.79 24.21 -2.77
C ASN A 178 0.73 24.39 -2.87
N ASN A 179 1.20 25.03 -3.93
CA ASN A 179 2.58 25.50 -3.96
C ASN A 179 2.73 26.77 -3.08
N LYS A 180 3.95 27.20 -2.85
CA LYS A 180 4.25 28.43 -2.05
C LYS A 180 3.60 29.72 -2.56
N LYS A 181 3.12 29.76 -3.81
CA LYS A 181 2.40 30.91 -4.39
C LYS A 181 0.88 30.79 -4.27
N GLY A 182 0.38 29.78 -3.54
CA GLY A 182 -1.06 29.52 -3.39
C GLY A 182 -1.72 28.83 -4.58
N LYS A 183 -0.96 28.42 -5.61
CA LYS A 183 -1.52 27.70 -6.73
C LYS A 183 -1.74 26.23 -6.34
N LYS A 184 -2.96 25.73 -6.55
CA LYS A 184 -3.32 24.34 -6.33
C LYS A 184 -2.47 23.41 -7.21
N LEU A 185 -1.78 22.45 -6.56
CA LEU A 185 -1.04 21.36 -7.19
C LEU A 185 -1.90 20.11 -7.28
N SER A 186 -2.66 19.81 -6.24
CA SER A 186 -3.53 18.64 -6.18
C SER A 186 -4.66 18.85 -5.17
N GLN A 187 -5.65 17.97 -5.22
CA GLN A 187 -6.76 17.92 -4.28
C GLN A 187 -7.02 16.47 -3.88
N LEU A 188 -7.07 16.23 -2.58
CA LEU A 188 -7.34 14.92 -2.00
C LEU A 188 -8.76 14.87 -1.47
N LYS A 189 -9.49 13.82 -1.82
CA LYS A 189 -10.75 13.40 -1.22
C LYS A 189 -10.51 12.21 -0.31
N ALA A 190 -11.42 11.97 0.63
CA ALA A 190 -11.37 10.79 1.48
C ALA A 190 -11.25 9.50 0.64
N GLY A 191 -10.42 8.57 1.07
CA GLY A 191 -10.10 7.34 0.34
C GLY A 191 -9.13 7.52 -0.84
N LYS A 192 -8.48 8.69 -0.98
CA LYS A 192 -7.54 8.98 -2.07
C LYS A 192 -6.16 9.35 -1.53
N TYR A 193 -5.20 9.26 -2.43
CA TYR A 193 -3.78 9.48 -2.18
C TYR A 193 -3.15 10.30 -3.31
N VAL A 194 -2.01 10.92 -3.02
CA VAL A 194 -1.21 11.64 -4.01
C VAL A 194 0.28 11.47 -3.70
N TYR A 195 1.06 11.31 -4.76
CA TYR A 195 2.51 11.33 -4.69
C TYR A 195 3.02 12.76 -4.85
N ILE A 196 3.89 13.19 -3.95
CA ILE A 196 4.59 14.47 -3.97
C ILE A 196 6.06 14.21 -4.31
N LYS A 197 6.53 14.83 -5.38
CA LYS A 197 7.92 14.67 -5.84
C LYS A 197 8.89 15.25 -4.82
N PRO A 198 10.12 14.70 -4.71
CA PRO A 198 11.16 15.32 -3.87
C PRO A 198 11.38 16.78 -4.25
N ASP A 199 11.81 17.56 -3.28
CA ASP A 199 12.14 18.99 -3.40
C ASP A 199 10.97 19.89 -3.86
N THR A 200 9.73 19.36 -3.82
CA THR A 200 8.52 20.17 -4.04
C THR A 200 8.30 21.09 -2.85
N GLU A 201 8.13 22.39 -3.10
CA GLU A 201 7.69 23.36 -2.07
C GLU A 201 6.17 23.42 -2.06
N PHE A 202 5.57 23.03 -0.95
CA PHE A 202 4.11 22.97 -0.82
C PHE A 202 3.63 23.18 0.60
N TYR A 203 2.34 23.44 0.75
CA TYR A 203 1.62 23.39 2.02
C TYR A 203 0.25 22.75 1.82
N PHE A 204 -0.33 22.26 2.92
CA PHE A 204 -1.67 21.72 2.93
C PHE A 204 -2.66 22.78 3.40
N SER A 205 -3.83 22.84 2.77
CA SER A 205 -4.99 23.57 3.26
C SER A 205 -6.22 22.67 3.21
N ALA A 206 -7.14 22.88 4.11
CA ALA A 206 -8.38 22.12 4.18
C ALA A 206 -9.59 23.05 4.03
N THR A 207 -10.65 22.53 3.43
CA THR A 207 -11.94 23.21 3.31
C THR A 207 -13.00 22.36 4.01
N GLY A 208 -13.83 23.01 4.86
CA GLY A 208 -14.89 22.32 5.62
C GLY A 208 -14.52 22.00 7.06
N ASP A 209 -15.54 21.62 7.84
CA ASP A 209 -15.47 21.45 9.30
C ASP A 209 -15.30 20.00 9.75
N GLU A 210 -15.27 19.03 8.82
CA GLU A 210 -15.12 17.63 9.15
C GLU A 210 -13.71 17.32 9.67
N LYS A 211 -13.64 16.41 10.63
CA LYS A 211 -12.36 15.98 11.19
C LYS A 211 -11.53 15.30 10.11
N ILE A 212 -10.37 15.88 9.82
CA ILE A 212 -9.40 15.30 8.91
C ILE A 212 -8.62 14.20 9.62
N ASN A 213 -8.49 13.07 8.93
CA ASN A 213 -7.59 11.99 9.25
C ASN A 213 -6.74 11.69 8.00
N MET A 214 -5.52 12.21 7.97
CA MET A 214 -4.60 12.04 6.86
C MET A 214 -3.30 11.41 7.34
N VAL A 215 -2.76 10.51 6.54
CA VAL A 215 -1.41 9.97 6.72
C VAL A 215 -0.50 10.59 5.66
N LEU A 216 0.63 11.09 6.10
CA LEU A 216 1.72 11.54 5.24
C LEU A 216 2.93 10.70 5.55
N PHE A 217 3.54 10.06 4.57
CA PHE A 217 4.84 9.46 4.78
C PHE A 217 5.87 9.97 3.77
N GLU A 218 7.12 10.03 4.21
CA GLU A 218 8.26 10.54 3.49
C GLU A 218 9.33 9.45 3.38
N ILE A 219 9.88 9.25 2.19
CA ILE A 219 10.98 8.31 1.94
C ILE A 219 12.32 8.98 2.27
N LYS A 220 13.16 8.22 2.98
CA LYS A 220 14.52 8.62 3.40
C LYS A 220 15.59 8.07 2.47
#